data_743e3a41104b7acfd81ca5b91bb6687b
#
_entry.id   743e3a41104b7acfd81ca5b91bb6687b
#
_cell.length_a   1.000
_cell.length_b   1.000
_cell.length_c   1.000
_cell.angle_alpha   90.00
_cell.angle_beta   90.00
_cell.angle_gamma   90.00
#
_symmetry.space_group_name_H-M   'P 1'
#
loop_
_entity.id
_entity.type
_entity.pdbx_description
1 polymer ?
#
loop_
_entity_poly.entity_id
_entity_poly.type
_entity_poly.pdbx_seq_one_letter_code
_entity_poly.pdbx_strand_id
1 'polypeptide(L)'
;ITDGSSGNGASLFSFAGTFRDNLNNPVTVSSVDLTTFTKSTSGTDIEPIESVKYFAPRLYAAQFRAVTARDYEAIIQNIYPNTESISVVGGEELDPPEFGTVRISIKPKNGDFVSDFDKDFIISRLKSYALTGINQKLVDIKILYVEVDSSVYFNSSQVTNVDNLKTNVSNALQSYSDSVDLSKFGGRFKYSKVLNVIDDVDRAITSNITRVRIRRNLRALINQEAQYELCFGNRFHVNSAGFNIKSTGFTIINEPDICYLTDIPNADGRTGALAIVKPIEETGETRIVIGSAGLVDYIKGEVILTTTLITSTVLNDDIIEVQAFPESNDVVGLKDLYLEFDVSKSTINMVKDTISSGEKISGVGFKVTSSYSNGELKRG
;
A
#
# COMPACT_ATOMS: atom_id res chain seq x y z
N ILE A 1 -16.15 22.54 19.50
CA ILE A 1 -14.75 22.38 19.96
C ILE A 1 -14.33 21.01 19.46
N THR A 2 -13.34 20.96 18.62
CA THR A 2 -12.80 19.71 18.08
C THR A 2 -11.50 19.38 18.82
N ASP A 3 -11.37 18.13 19.26
CA ASP A 3 -10.20 17.64 19.99
C ASP A 3 -9.09 17.14 19.03
N GLY A 4 -8.79 17.94 18.01
CA GLY A 4 -7.77 17.59 17.03
C GLY A 4 -8.11 16.35 16.22
N SER A 5 -7.18 15.38 16.13
CA SER A 5 -7.34 14.12 15.39
C SER A 5 -8.12 13.04 16.15
N SER A 6 -8.41 13.23 17.44
CA SER A 6 -9.02 12.21 18.31
C SER A 6 -10.42 11.76 17.89
N GLY A 7 -11.15 12.63 17.17
CA GLY A 7 -12.47 12.29 16.62
C GLY A 7 -12.45 11.53 15.30
N ASN A 8 -11.29 11.33 14.68
CA ASN A 8 -11.20 10.65 13.40
C ASN A 8 -11.48 9.14 13.54
N GLY A 9 -12.12 8.57 12.51
CA GLY A 9 -12.46 7.16 12.48
C GLY A 9 -13.75 6.80 13.23
N ALA A 10 -14.42 7.76 13.88
CA ALA A 10 -15.70 7.51 14.53
C ALA A 10 -16.74 7.05 13.50
N SER A 11 -17.38 5.91 13.77
CA SER A 11 -18.37 5.28 12.90
C SER A 11 -19.73 5.08 13.58
N LEU A 12 -19.79 5.33 14.89
CA LEU A 12 -21.03 5.22 15.66
C LEU A 12 -21.47 6.61 16.12
N PHE A 13 -22.66 6.99 15.72
CA PHE A 13 -23.27 8.27 16.10
C PHE A 13 -24.65 8.00 16.71
N SER A 14 -25.02 8.82 17.68
CA SER A 14 -26.37 8.82 18.25
C SER A 14 -27.04 10.15 17.99
N PHE A 15 -28.34 10.13 17.74
CA PHE A 15 -29.12 11.36 17.60
C PHE A 15 -29.43 11.93 18.99
N ALA A 16 -28.97 13.16 19.23
CA ALA A 16 -29.21 13.89 20.49
C ALA A 16 -30.15 15.09 20.31
N GLY A 17 -30.80 15.22 19.15
CA GLY A 17 -31.71 16.31 18.82
C GLY A 17 -33.16 16.05 19.24
N THR A 18 -34.02 17.04 19.03
CA THR A 18 -35.48 16.93 19.19
C THR A 18 -36.13 17.10 17.84
N PHE A 19 -36.98 16.16 17.43
CA PHE A 19 -37.80 16.30 16.24
C PHE A 19 -38.91 17.32 16.50
N ARG A 20 -39.22 18.14 15.51
CA ARG A 20 -40.30 19.12 15.59
C ARG A 20 -41.20 18.97 14.37
N ASP A 21 -42.50 19.19 14.56
CA ASP A 21 -43.46 19.24 13.45
C ASP A 21 -43.39 20.59 12.71
N ASN A 22 -44.19 20.71 11.65
CA ASN A 22 -44.27 21.93 10.84
C ASN A 22 -44.77 23.17 11.61
N LEU A 23 -45.34 22.96 12.79
CA LEU A 23 -45.81 24.00 13.71
C LEU A 23 -44.80 24.25 14.84
N ASN A 24 -43.60 23.70 14.75
CA ASN A 24 -42.51 23.83 15.72
C ASN A 24 -42.76 23.13 17.08
N ASN A 25 -43.74 22.24 17.19
CA ASN A 25 -43.97 21.44 18.39
C ASN A 25 -43.04 20.25 18.47
N PRO A 26 -42.57 19.85 19.67
CA PRO A 26 -41.72 18.66 19.80
C PRO A 26 -42.53 17.39 19.49
N VAL A 27 -41.93 16.50 18.68
CA VAL A 27 -42.51 15.18 18.32
C VAL A 27 -41.70 14.09 18.99
N THR A 28 -42.35 13.18 19.68
CA THR A 28 -41.72 12.01 20.28
C THR A 28 -41.58 10.92 19.21
N VAL A 29 -40.36 10.49 18.95
CA VAL A 29 -40.05 9.40 18.03
C VAL A 29 -39.58 8.20 18.86
N SER A 30 -40.10 7.02 18.56
CA SER A 30 -39.82 5.79 19.33
C SER A 30 -38.41 5.23 19.08
N SER A 31 -37.88 5.40 17.88
CA SER A 31 -36.50 4.98 17.52
C SER A 31 -35.98 5.86 16.38
N VAL A 32 -34.69 6.08 16.37
CA VAL A 32 -33.96 6.73 15.27
C VAL A 32 -32.79 5.84 14.90
N ASP A 33 -32.86 5.28 13.70
CA ASP A 33 -31.75 4.48 13.16
C ASP A 33 -30.83 5.39 12.34
N LEU A 34 -29.55 5.40 12.72
CA LEU A 34 -28.51 6.17 12.04
C LEU A 34 -27.58 5.21 11.32
N THR A 35 -27.49 5.34 10.00
CA THR A 35 -26.52 4.61 9.19
C THR A 35 -25.35 5.54 8.86
N THR A 36 -24.15 5.15 9.31
CA THR A 36 -22.92 5.89 9.00
C THR A 36 -22.49 5.60 7.57
N PHE A 37 -22.50 6.59 6.73
CA PHE A 37 -22.09 6.48 5.32
C PHE A 37 -20.57 6.55 5.18
N THR A 38 -19.92 7.43 5.95
CA THR A 38 -18.46 7.56 6.01
C THR A 38 -18.03 7.79 7.45
N LYS A 39 -16.86 7.26 7.81
CA LYS A 39 -16.27 7.53 9.12
C LYS A 39 -15.90 9.01 9.22
N SER A 40 -15.88 9.56 10.43
CA SER A 40 -15.44 10.95 10.64
C SER A 40 -13.98 11.12 10.22
N THR A 41 -13.68 12.19 9.49
CA THR A 41 -12.35 12.55 8.99
C THR A 41 -12.08 14.04 9.19
N SER A 42 -10.91 14.53 8.78
CA SER A 42 -10.53 15.95 8.75
C SER A 42 -10.23 16.62 10.11
N GLY A 43 -10.25 15.87 11.21
CA GLY A 43 -9.68 16.38 12.47
C GLY A 43 -8.14 16.35 12.38
N THR A 44 -7.48 17.48 12.68
CA THR A 44 -6.01 17.57 12.66
C THR A 44 -5.49 18.16 13.96
N ASP A 45 -4.33 17.69 14.38
CA ASP A 45 -3.58 18.30 15.46
C ASP A 45 -2.86 19.58 14.99
N ILE A 46 -2.25 20.29 15.92
CA ILE A 46 -1.45 21.48 15.60
C ILE A 46 -0.33 21.08 14.62
N GLU A 47 -0.18 21.85 13.56
CA GLU A 47 0.82 21.60 12.54
C GLU A 47 2.24 21.62 13.15
N PRO A 48 3.08 20.58 12.89
CA PRO A 48 4.45 20.54 13.39
C PRO A 48 5.30 21.69 12.83
N ILE A 49 6.22 22.21 13.65
CA ILE A 49 7.12 23.32 13.27
C ILE A 49 7.90 23.01 11.98
N GLU A 50 8.34 21.77 11.80
CA GLU A 50 9.08 21.37 10.60
C GLU A 50 8.22 21.44 9.33
N SER A 51 6.93 21.11 9.42
CA SER A 51 5.96 21.31 8.34
C SER A 51 5.80 22.80 8.01
N VAL A 52 5.62 23.65 9.04
CA VAL A 52 5.52 25.09 8.86
C VAL A 52 6.78 25.66 8.20
N LYS A 53 7.97 25.27 8.65
CA LYS A 53 9.24 25.69 8.02
C LYS A 53 9.35 25.28 6.57
N TYR A 54 8.81 24.11 6.23
CA TYR A 54 8.83 23.62 4.86
C TYR A 54 7.82 24.32 3.94
N PHE A 55 6.58 24.47 4.38
CA PHE A 55 5.49 24.96 3.52
C PHE A 55 5.31 26.48 3.54
N ALA A 56 5.54 27.19 4.67
CA ALA A 56 5.32 28.63 4.74
C ALA A 56 6.15 29.46 3.72
N PRO A 57 7.46 29.19 3.51
CA PRO A 57 8.22 29.91 2.49
C PRO A 57 7.71 29.64 1.06
N ARG A 58 7.22 28.41 0.81
CA ARG A 58 6.66 28.02 -0.50
C ARG A 58 5.33 28.69 -0.75
N LEU A 59 4.46 28.73 0.24
CA LEU A 59 3.17 29.43 0.15
C LEU A 59 3.37 30.95 -0.08
N TYR A 60 4.37 31.54 0.58
CA TYR A 60 4.74 32.94 0.34
C TYR A 60 5.29 33.15 -1.08
N ALA A 61 6.16 32.27 -1.57
CA ALA A 61 6.70 32.33 -2.92
C ALA A 61 5.63 32.13 -4.00
N ALA A 62 4.64 31.28 -3.76
CA ALA A 62 3.50 31.05 -4.67
C ALA A 62 2.59 32.26 -4.81
N GLN A 63 2.64 33.23 -3.88
CA GLN A 63 1.81 34.46 -3.88
C GLN A 63 0.32 34.15 -4.12
N PHE A 64 -0.19 33.09 -3.52
CA PHE A 64 -1.57 32.59 -3.69
C PHE A 64 -1.94 32.24 -5.14
N ARG A 65 -0.98 31.79 -5.96
CA ARG A 65 -1.20 31.31 -7.33
C ARG A 65 -0.58 29.94 -7.50
N ALA A 66 -1.37 28.97 -7.96
CA ALA A 66 -0.91 27.62 -8.26
C ALA A 66 -0.45 27.56 -9.72
N VAL A 67 0.86 27.66 -9.95
CA VAL A 67 1.49 27.63 -11.30
C VAL A 67 2.35 26.38 -11.45
N THR A 68 3.20 26.11 -10.46
CA THR A 68 4.08 24.94 -10.46
C THR A 68 3.54 23.84 -9.56
N ALA A 69 4.01 22.60 -9.74
CA ALA A 69 3.64 21.47 -8.86
C ALA A 69 3.84 21.80 -7.37
N ARG A 70 4.94 22.48 -7.04
CA ARG A 70 5.27 22.89 -5.67
C ARG A 70 4.31 23.95 -5.09
N ASP A 71 3.77 24.83 -5.95
CA ASP A 71 2.79 25.82 -5.52
C ASP A 71 1.47 25.11 -5.17
N TYR A 72 1.06 24.13 -6.03
CA TYR A 72 -0.11 23.30 -5.75
C TYR A 72 0.06 22.54 -4.43
N GLU A 73 1.21 21.92 -4.18
CA GLU A 73 1.49 21.19 -2.92
C GLU A 73 1.32 22.12 -1.70
N ALA A 74 1.93 23.33 -1.73
CA ALA A 74 1.86 24.28 -0.63
C ALA A 74 0.45 24.82 -0.38
N ILE A 75 -0.30 25.10 -1.46
CA ILE A 75 -1.68 25.60 -1.37
C ILE A 75 -2.61 24.50 -0.87
N ILE A 76 -2.47 23.26 -1.36
CA ILE A 76 -3.28 22.12 -0.93
C ILE A 76 -3.05 21.83 0.55
N GLN A 77 -1.80 21.85 1.03
CA GLN A 77 -1.48 21.69 2.45
C GLN A 77 -2.18 22.75 3.32
N ASN A 78 -2.30 23.98 2.82
CA ASN A 78 -3.01 25.04 3.52
C ASN A 78 -4.55 24.86 3.49
N ILE A 79 -5.10 24.33 2.40
CA ILE A 79 -6.54 24.05 2.25
C ILE A 79 -6.96 22.84 3.09
N TYR A 80 -6.13 21.77 3.07
CA TYR A 80 -6.40 20.49 3.71
C TYR A 80 -5.19 20.03 4.56
N PRO A 81 -5.07 20.51 5.81
CA PRO A 81 -3.93 20.23 6.69
C PRO A 81 -3.79 18.77 7.12
N ASN A 82 -4.86 17.95 6.96
CA ASN A 82 -4.83 16.51 7.23
C ASN A 82 -4.08 15.72 6.15
N THR A 83 -3.04 16.31 5.59
CA THR A 83 -2.25 15.72 4.53
C THR A 83 -0.91 15.23 5.07
N GLU A 84 -0.57 13.99 4.79
CA GLU A 84 0.73 13.39 5.06
C GLU A 84 1.69 13.64 3.89
N SER A 85 1.25 13.35 2.68
CA SER A 85 2.03 13.55 1.46
C SER A 85 1.14 13.93 0.29
N ILE A 86 1.67 14.75 -0.62
CA ILE A 86 0.98 15.21 -1.83
C ILE A 86 1.87 14.89 -3.03
N SER A 87 1.26 14.42 -4.09
CA SER A 87 1.86 14.34 -5.41
C SER A 87 1.08 15.18 -6.40
N VAL A 88 1.78 16.01 -7.13
CA VAL A 88 1.23 16.84 -8.21
C VAL A 88 2.02 16.56 -9.48
N VAL A 89 1.32 16.09 -10.50
CA VAL A 89 1.90 15.73 -11.80
C VAL A 89 1.18 16.51 -12.90
N GLY A 90 1.94 17.17 -13.77
CA GLY A 90 1.38 17.82 -14.96
C GLY A 90 0.84 16.77 -15.93
N GLY A 91 -0.23 17.08 -16.63
CA GLY A 91 -0.83 16.13 -17.56
C GLY A 91 0.07 15.77 -18.74
N GLU A 92 1.05 16.59 -19.05
CA GLU A 92 2.07 16.29 -20.06
C GLU A 92 3.07 15.19 -19.66
N GLU A 93 3.23 14.94 -18.35
CA GLU A 93 4.08 13.87 -17.82
C GLU A 93 3.35 12.50 -17.77
N LEU A 94 2.06 12.47 -18.08
CA LEU A 94 1.25 11.24 -18.03
C LEU A 94 1.41 10.41 -19.31
N ASP A 95 1.17 9.13 -19.21
CA ASP A 95 1.07 8.22 -20.36
C ASP A 95 -0.33 7.55 -20.36
N PRO A 96 -1.22 7.86 -21.33
CA PRO A 96 -1.08 8.89 -22.39
C PRO A 96 -1.16 10.32 -21.83
N PRO A 97 -0.54 11.33 -22.50
CA PRO A 97 -0.54 12.73 -22.05
C PRO A 97 -1.95 13.35 -22.04
N GLU A 98 -2.28 14.05 -20.94
CA GLU A 98 -3.53 14.80 -20.77
C GLU A 98 -3.24 16.31 -20.66
N PHE A 99 -3.04 17.00 -21.79
CA PHE A 99 -2.70 18.44 -21.80
C PHE A 99 -3.78 19.31 -21.14
N GLY A 100 -3.35 20.38 -20.47
CA GLY A 100 -4.23 21.29 -19.75
C GLY A 100 -4.83 20.70 -18.45
N THR A 101 -4.29 19.58 -17.97
CA THR A 101 -4.72 18.92 -16.75
C THR A 101 -3.56 18.85 -15.74
N VAL A 102 -3.89 19.00 -14.46
CA VAL A 102 -2.98 18.71 -13.36
C VAL A 102 -3.62 17.59 -12.55
N ARG A 103 -2.89 16.49 -12.39
CA ARG A 103 -3.31 15.33 -11.59
C ARG A 103 -2.72 15.46 -10.19
N ILE A 104 -3.60 15.36 -9.19
CA ILE A 104 -3.25 15.53 -7.79
C ILE A 104 -3.63 14.26 -7.05
N SER A 105 -2.69 13.70 -6.26
CA SER A 105 -2.92 12.58 -5.36
C SER A 105 -2.53 13.00 -3.96
N ILE A 106 -3.38 12.70 -2.97
CA ILE A 106 -3.17 13.10 -1.57
C ILE A 106 -3.24 11.85 -0.69
N LYS A 107 -2.20 11.62 0.12
CA LYS A 107 -2.25 10.67 1.25
C LYS A 107 -2.68 11.47 2.49
N PRO A 108 -3.84 11.17 3.08
CA PRO A 108 -4.23 11.77 4.34
C PRO A 108 -3.44 11.14 5.51
N LYS A 109 -3.22 11.89 6.59
CA LYS A 109 -2.57 11.40 7.82
C LYS A 109 -3.35 10.26 8.47
N ASN A 110 -4.67 10.30 8.33
CA ASN A 110 -5.57 9.31 8.91
C ASN A 110 -6.40 8.66 7.79
N GLY A 111 -6.13 7.39 7.52
CA GLY A 111 -6.80 6.62 6.47
C GLY A 111 -6.03 6.55 5.16
N ASP A 112 -6.54 5.76 4.23
CA ASP A 112 -5.87 5.49 2.96
C ASP A 112 -6.34 6.38 1.82
N PHE A 113 -7.55 6.94 1.92
CA PHE A 113 -8.16 7.72 0.85
C PHE A 113 -8.79 9.00 1.38
N VAL A 114 -8.78 10.04 0.54
CA VAL A 114 -9.55 11.26 0.77
C VAL A 114 -11.01 11.00 0.40
N SER A 115 -11.96 11.40 1.26
CA SER A 115 -13.39 11.24 0.97
C SER A 115 -13.80 12.06 -0.27
N ASP A 116 -14.83 11.63 -0.98
CA ASP A 116 -15.30 12.37 -2.18
C ASP A 116 -15.78 13.78 -1.81
N PHE A 117 -16.37 13.94 -0.64
CA PHE A 117 -16.74 15.27 -0.10
C PHE A 117 -15.50 16.18 0.09
N ASP A 118 -14.43 15.64 0.68
CA ASP A 118 -13.18 16.40 0.86
C ASP A 118 -12.50 16.68 -0.48
N LYS A 119 -12.56 15.76 -1.45
CA LYS A 119 -12.06 15.98 -2.82
C LYS A 119 -12.76 17.16 -3.47
N ASP A 120 -14.10 17.20 -3.42
CA ASP A 120 -14.89 18.30 -3.99
C ASP A 120 -14.61 19.63 -3.28
N PHE A 121 -14.46 19.61 -1.95
CA PHE A 121 -14.07 20.76 -1.17
C PHE A 121 -12.71 21.29 -1.59
N ILE A 122 -11.69 20.42 -1.67
CA ILE A 122 -10.32 20.78 -2.07
C ILE A 122 -10.32 21.39 -3.48
N ILE A 123 -10.99 20.74 -4.45
CA ILE A 123 -11.07 21.22 -5.83
C ILE A 123 -11.76 22.59 -5.89
N SER A 124 -12.87 22.75 -5.17
CA SER A 124 -13.62 24.03 -5.17
C SER A 124 -12.77 25.19 -4.64
N ARG A 125 -12.00 24.95 -3.59
CA ARG A 125 -11.07 25.95 -3.02
C ARG A 125 -9.86 26.19 -3.92
N LEU A 126 -9.31 25.13 -4.52
CA LEU A 126 -8.13 25.22 -5.37
C LEU A 126 -8.38 26.02 -6.66
N LYS A 127 -9.61 26.00 -7.18
CA LYS A 127 -10.01 26.80 -8.35
C LYS A 127 -9.75 28.31 -8.18
N SER A 128 -9.80 28.85 -6.97
CA SER A 128 -9.53 30.27 -6.71
C SER A 128 -8.05 30.64 -6.80
N TYR A 129 -7.15 29.65 -6.77
CA TYR A 129 -5.70 29.82 -6.85
C TYR A 129 -5.11 29.37 -8.20
N ALA A 130 -5.85 28.56 -8.94
CA ALA A 130 -5.39 27.97 -10.18
C ALA A 130 -5.47 28.92 -11.36
N LEU A 131 -4.62 28.69 -12.35
CA LEU A 131 -4.65 29.44 -13.60
C LEU A 131 -5.87 29.04 -14.43
N THR A 132 -6.44 30.04 -15.14
CA THR A 132 -7.54 29.81 -16.06
C THR A 132 -7.10 28.85 -17.20
N GLY A 133 -7.92 27.85 -17.49
CA GLY A 133 -7.64 26.86 -18.54
C GLY A 133 -6.90 25.61 -18.05
N ILE A 134 -6.49 25.55 -16.78
CA ILE A 134 -5.92 24.34 -16.19
C ILE A 134 -7.01 23.61 -15.39
N ASN A 135 -7.23 22.34 -15.73
CA ASN A 135 -8.19 21.47 -15.05
C ASN A 135 -7.49 20.67 -13.95
N GLN A 136 -7.95 20.79 -12.71
CA GLN A 136 -7.43 20.05 -11.56
C GLN A 136 -8.24 18.76 -11.41
N LYS A 137 -7.57 17.60 -11.47
CA LYS A 137 -8.16 16.28 -11.19
C LYS A 137 -7.55 15.71 -9.91
N LEU A 138 -8.37 15.52 -8.88
CA LEU A 138 -7.98 14.77 -7.70
C LEU A 138 -8.24 13.29 -7.99
N VAL A 139 -7.20 12.48 -7.90
CA VAL A 139 -7.26 11.04 -8.15
C VAL A 139 -6.88 10.27 -6.89
N ASP A 140 -7.40 9.06 -6.77
CA ASP A 140 -7.06 8.20 -5.66
C ASP A 140 -5.58 7.83 -5.69
N ILE A 141 -5.03 7.69 -4.50
CA ILE A 141 -3.64 7.33 -4.30
C ILE A 141 -3.37 5.92 -4.80
N LYS A 142 -2.24 5.76 -5.46
CA LYS A 142 -1.68 4.46 -5.80
C LYS A 142 -0.59 4.13 -4.78
N ILE A 143 -0.75 3.06 -4.01
CA ILE A 143 0.20 2.65 -2.98
C ILE A 143 1.03 1.47 -3.46
N LEU A 144 2.34 1.58 -3.32
CA LEU A 144 3.29 0.48 -3.44
C LEU A 144 3.70 0.06 -2.03
N TYR A 145 3.24 -1.10 -1.60
CA TYR A 145 3.64 -1.68 -0.34
C TYR A 145 4.97 -2.42 -0.49
N VAL A 146 5.84 -2.21 0.46
CA VAL A 146 7.07 -3.00 0.63
C VAL A 146 6.88 -3.88 1.84
N GLU A 147 7.18 -5.15 1.71
CA GLU A 147 7.13 -6.15 2.78
C GLU A 147 8.49 -6.81 2.88
N VAL A 148 8.88 -7.21 4.07
CA VAL A 148 10.10 -7.98 4.29
C VAL A 148 9.78 -9.33 4.90
N ASP A 149 10.59 -10.32 4.51
CA ASP A 149 10.63 -11.64 5.14
C ASP A 149 12.05 -11.81 5.70
N SER A 150 12.16 -11.66 7.00
CA SER A 150 13.44 -11.62 7.70
C SER A 150 13.61 -12.80 8.64
N SER A 151 14.71 -13.54 8.47
CA SER A 151 15.20 -14.52 9.42
C SER A 151 16.30 -13.87 10.27
N VAL A 152 15.97 -13.56 11.53
CA VAL A 152 16.85 -12.89 12.48
C VAL A 152 17.53 -13.94 13.36
N TYR A 153 18.84 -14.05 13.25
CA TYR A 153 19.65 -15.00 14.03
C TYR A 153 20.07 -14.35 15.35
N PHE A 154 19.90 -15.08 16.43
CA PHE A 154 20.23 -14.58 17.75
C PHE A 154 20.98 -15.59 18.63
N ASN A 155 21.84 -15.08 19.52
CA ASN A 155 22.53 -15.86 20.52
C ASN A 155 21.62 -16.14 21.73
N SER A 156 21.20 -17.41 21.87
CA SER A 156 20.25 -17.82 22.92
C SER A 156 20.80 -17.68 24.35
N SER A 157 22.12 -17.57 24.54
CA SER A 157 22.70 -17.37 25.86
C SER A 157 22.57 -15.92 26.38
N GLN A 158 22.27 -14.97 25.47
CA GLN A 158 22.11 -13.55 25.80
C GLN A 158 20.65 -13.09 25.82
N VAL A 159 19.71 -13.93 25.38
CA VAL A 159 18.29 -13.61 25.27
C VAL A 159 17.47 -14.38 26.31
N THR A 160 16.81 -13.64 27.20
CA THR A 160 15.92 -14.23 28.20
C THR A 160 14.52 -14.56 27.63
N ASN A 161 14.02 -13.71 26.71
CA ASN A 161 12.71 -13.88 26.11
C ASN A 161 12.76 -13.51 24.61
N VAL A 162 12.54 -14.50 23.76
CA VAL A 162 12.60 -14.36 22.28
C VAL A 162 11.44 -13.53 21.76
N ASP A 163 10.25 -13.63 22.35
CA ASP A 163 9.07 -12.87 21.90
C ASP A 163 9.26 -11.37 22.15
N ASN A 164 9.91 -10.99 23.26
CA ASN A 164 10.27 -9.60 23.51
C ASN A 164 11.27 -9.09 22.48
N LEU A 165 12.28 -9.88 22.14
CA LEU A 165 13.25 -9.51 21.10
C LEU A 165 12.54 -9.33 19.74
N LYS A 166 11.65 -10.24 19.36
CA LYS A 166 10.82 -10.13 18.15
C LYS A 166 9.98 -8.84 18.15
N THR A 167 9.34 -8.53 19.27
CA THR A 167 8.53 -7.31 19.43
C THR A 167 9.39 -6.06 19.27
N ASN A 168 10.60 -6.04 19.86
CA ASN A 168 11.53 -4.92 19.72
C ASN A 168 11.97 -4.73 18.26
N VAL A 169 12.25 -5.80 17.52
CA VAL A 169 12.56 -5.74 16.09
C VAL A 169 11.36 -5.18 15.31
N SER A 170 10.14 -5.64 15.58
CA SER A 170 8.93 -5.13 14.94
C SER A 170 8.74 -3.63 15.21
N ASN A 171 8.92 -3.19 16.45
CA ASN A 171 8.80 -1.78 16.84
C ASN A 171 9.88 -0.91 16.19
N ALA A 172 11.10 -1.40 16.06
CA ALA A 172 12.18 -0.69 15.38
C ALA A 172 11.88 -0.54 13.88
N LEU A 173 11.38 -1.59 13.23
CA LEU A 173 10.95 -1.53 11.83
C LEU A 173 9.75 -0.58 11.65
N GLN A 174 8.79 -0.57 12.59
CA GLN A 174 7.67 0.38 12.55
C GLN A 174 8.17 1.82 12.67
N SER A 175 9.08 2.09 13.59
CA SER A 175 9.69 3.43 13.74
C SER A 175 10.45 3.86 12.49
N TYR A 176 11.07 2.91 11.78
CA TYR A 176 11.71 3.18 10.50
C TYR A 176 10.67 3.42 9.40
N SER A 177 9.57 2.66 9.38
CA SER A 177 8.45 2.87 8.44
C SER A 177 7.86 4.28 8.55
N ASP A 178 7.71 4.78 9.78
CA ASP A 178 7.15 6.10 10.06
C ASP A 178 8.13 7.26 9.75
N SER A 179 9.32 6.93 9.25
CA SER A 179 10.32 7.96 8.93
C SER A 179 9.92 8.77 7.69
N VAL A 180 10.17 10.07 7.73
CA VAL A 180 9.83 11.05 6.66
C VAL A 180 10.44 10.70 5.30
N ASP A 181 11.53 9.94 5.27
CA ASP A 181 12.20 9.57 4.02
C ASP A 181 11.53 8.42 3.27
N LEU A 182 10.77 7.60 3.98
CA LEU A 182 10.22 6.37 3.44
C LEU A 182 8.75 6.55 3.01
N SER A 183 7.88 6.90 3.95
CA SER A 183 6.42 6.99 3.74
C SER A 183 6.05 8.28 3.03
N LYS A 184 6.26 8.35 1.70
CA LYS A 184 5.92 9.48 0.85
C LYS A 184 5.85 9.11 -0.62
N PHE A 185 5.29 9.99 -1.44
CA PHE A 185 5.43 9.91 -2.89
C PHE A 185 6.90 10.04 -3.29
N GLY A 186 7.37 9.17 -4.17
CA GLY A 186 8.78 9.11 -4.54
C GLY A 186 9.71 8.70 -3.40
N GLY A 187 9.19 8.04 -2.37
CA GLY A 187 9.95 7.48 -1.26
C GLY A 187 10.98 6.46 -1.72
N ARG A 188 11.99 6.21 -0.89
CA ARG A 188 13.07 5.26 -1.21
C ARG A 188 13.28 4.30 -0.05
N PHE A 189 12.92 3.05 -0.26
CA PHE A 189 13.25 1.97 0.65
C PHE A 189 14.69 1.52 0.38
N LYS A 190 15.54 1.61 1.39
CA LYS A 190 16.94 1.21 1.31
C LYS A 190 17.16 -0.06 2.12
N TYR A 191 17.49 -1.13 1.43
CA TYR A 191 17.70 -2.45 2.01
C TYR A 191 18.75 -2.45 3.14
N SER A 192 19.91 -1.83 2.89
CA SER A 192 20.97 -1.76 3.88
C SER A 192 20.57 -1.05 5.18
N LYS A 193 19.68 -0.05 5.11
CA LYS A 193 19.17 0.61 6.30
C LYS A 193 18.28 -0.31 7.13
N VAL A 194 17.42 -1.11 6.46
CA VAL A 194 16.56 -2.07 7.16
C VAL A 194 17.38 -3.14 7.87
N LEU A 195 18.44 -3.67 7.20
CA LEU A 195 19.34 -4.62 7.85
C LEU A 195 19.97 -4.02 9.11
N ASN A 196 20.49 -2.80 9.02
CA ASN A 196 21.08 -2.11 10.17
C ASN A 196 20.06 -1.85 11.28
N VAL A 197 18.82 -1.45 10.93
CA VAL A 197 17.74 -1.26 11.92
C VAL A 197 17.46 -2.55 12.68
N ILE A 198 17.49 -3.72 12.02
CA ILE A 198 17.30 -5.01 12.67
C ILE A 198 18.50 -5.36 13.56
N ASP A 199 19.72 -5.21 13.03
CA ASP A 199 20.96 -5.58 13.75
C ASP A 199 21.21 -4.70 14.97
N ASP A 200 20.83 -3.43 14.92
CA ASP A 200 21.05 -2.45 15.99
C ASP A 200 20.04 -2.57 17.17
N VAL A 201 18.99 -3.42 17.05
CA VAL A 201 17.98 -3.60 18.10
C VAL A 201 18.55 -4.16 19.38
N ASP A 202 19.41 -5.19 19.26
CA ASP A 202 19.99 -5.88 20.40
C ASP A 202 21.34 -6.52 20.03
N ARG A 203 22.30 -6.47 20.94
CA ARG A 203 23.62 -7.11 20.77
C ARG A 203 23.55 -8.64 20.65
N ALA A 204 22.46 -9.23 21.09
CA ALA A 204 22.24 -10.67 20.95
C ALA A 204 21.92 -11.08 19.50
N ILE A 205 21.53 -10.14 18.64
CA ILE A 205 21.34 -10.41 17.22
C ILE A 205 22.70 -10.55 16.57
N THR A 206 22.95 -11.69 15.95
CA THR A 206 24.25 -12.01 15.33
C THR A 206 24.25 -11.74 13.83
N SER A 207 23.11 -11.92 13.17
CA SER A 207 22.93 -11.63 11.74
C SER A 207 21.45 -11.63 11.38
N ASN A 208 21.12 -11.10 10.21
CA ASN A 208 19.79 -11.28 9.61
C ASN A 208 19.89 -11.63 8.12
N ILE A 209 18.95 -12.42 7.64
CA ILE A 209 18.74 -12.71 6.21
C ILE A 209 17.35 -12.22 5.88
N THR A 210 17.30 -11.14 5.10
CA THR A 210 16.05 -10.46 4.78
C THR A 210 15.80 -10.50 3.27
N ARG A 211 14.58 -10.82 2.88
CA ARG A 211 14.10 -10.75 1.50
C ARG A 211 13.07 -9.63 1.41
N VAL A 212 13.10 -8.89 0.30
CA VAL A 212 12.17 -7.81 0.03
C VAL A 212 11.12 -8.27 -0.96
N ARG A 213 9.87 -7.95 -0.71
CA ARG A 213 8.73 -8.15 -1.59
C ARG A 213 8.02 -6.82 -1.79
N ILE A 214 7.48 -6.64 -2.98
CA ILE A 214 6.65 -5.49 -3.31
C ILE A 214 5.24 -5.96 -3.62
N ARG A 215 4.24 -5.20 -3.19
CA ARG A 215 2.83 -5.54 -3.33
C ARG A 215 2.02 -4.35 -3.82
N ARG A 216 1.07 -4.62 -4.69
CA ARG A 216 0.01 -3.71 -5.09
C ARG A 216 -1.36 -4.34 -4.84
N ASN A 217 -2.29 -3.51 -4.44
CA ASN A 217 -3.69 -3.91 -4.31
C ASN A 217 -4.44 -3.56 -5.59
N LEU A 218 -5.07 -4.56 -6.18
CA LEU A 218 -5.99 -4.42 -7.29
C LEU A 218 -7.40 -4.47 -6.72
N ARG A 219 -8.21 -3.45 -6.97
CA ARG A 219 -9.64 -3.46 -6.64
C ARG A 219 -10.41 -4.03 -7.82
N ALA A 220 -10.97 -5.20 -7.64
CA ALA A 220 -11.71 -5.90 -8.68
C ALA A 220 -13.12 -5.30 -8.86
N LEU A 221 -13.54 -5.15 -10.12
CA LEU A 221 -14.92 -4.84 -10.47
C LEU A 221 -15.67 -6.17 -10.58
N ILE A 222 -16.41 -6.53 -9.54
CA ILE A 222 -17.07 -7.82 -9.44
C ILE A 222 -18.20 -7.92 -10.48
N ASN A 223 -18.26 -9.07 -11.17
CA ASN A 223 -19.22 -9.37 -12.24
C ASN A 223 -19.20 -8.38 -13.42
N GLN A 224 -18.08 -7.71 -13.64
CA GLN A 224 -17.87 -6.83 -14.78
C GLN A 224 -16.60 -7.23 -15.53
N GLU A 225 -16.65 -7.18 -16.84
CA GLU A 225 -15.45 -7.34 -17.66
C GLU A 225 -14.59 -6.09 -17.55
N ALA A 226 -13.36 -6.25 -17.06
CA ALA A 226 -12.44 -5.15 -16.90
C ALA A 226 -11.01 -5.57 -17.24
N GLN A 227 -10.22 -4.61 -17.70
CA GLN A 227 -8.78 -4.71 -17.83
C GLN A 227 -8.14 -4.00 -16.66
N TYR A 228 -7.10 -4.59 -16.10
CA TYR A 228 -6.38 -4.03 -14.97
C TYR A 228 -4.92 -3.86 -15.29
N GLU A 229 -4.36 -2.74 -14.87
CA GLU A 229 -2.95 -2.42 -15.00
C GLU A 229 -2.37 -2.08 -13.63
N LEU A 230 -1.31 -2.80 -13.25
CA LEU A 230 -0.58 -2.60 -12.01
C LEU A 230 0.85 -2.22 -12.32
N CYS A 231 1.18 -0.94 -12.17
CA CYS A 231 2.54 -0.45 -12.27
C CYS A 231 3.20 -0.45 -10.90
N PHE A 232 4.28 -1.19 -10.73
CA PHE A 232 5.10 -1.22 -9.51
C PHE A 232 6.29 -0.26 -9.63
N GLY A 233 6.66 0.16 -10.85
CA GLY A 233 7.75 1.10 -11.10
C GLY A 233 9.14 0.60 -10.70
N ASN A 234 9.26 -0.68 -10.39
CA ASN A 234 10.52 -1.35 -10.02
C ASN A 234 10.65 -2.63 -10.84
N ARG A 235 11.84 -2.85 -11.38
CA ARG A 235 12.11 -4.06 -12.16
C ARG A 235 11.85 -5.30 -11.33
N PHE A 236 11.23 -6.30 -11.94
CA PHE A 236 11.00 -7.58 -11.29
C PHE A 236 12.17 -8.53 -11.50
N HIS A 237 12.42 -9.35 -10.48
CA HIS A 237 13.31 -10.50 -10.63
C HIS A 237 12.71 -11.50 -11.63
N VAL A 238 13.51 -11.96 -12.57
CA VAL A 238 13.09 -12.97 -13.55
C VAL A 238 13.52 -14.35 -13.08
N ASN A 239 12.55 -15.17 -12.74
CA ASN A 239 12.79 -16.58 -12.46
C ASN A 239 12.46 -17.39 -13.72
N SER A 240 13.43 -18.13 -14.26
CA SER A 240 13.24 -18.94 -15.48
C SER A 240 12.12 -19.98 -15.38
N ALA A 241 11.78 -20.40 -14.16
CA ALA A 241 10.65 -21.30 -13.89
C ALA A 241 9.30 -20.57 -13.74
N GLY A 242 9.28 -19.22 -13.78
CA GLY A 242 8.12 -18.40 -13.45
C GLY A 242 7.88 -18.30 -11.95
N PHE A 243 6.63 -17.99 -11.57
CA PHE A 243 6.17 -17.93 -10.19
C PHE A 243 6.79 -16.79 -9.34
N ASN A 244 7.31 -15.74 -9.97
CA ASN A 244 7.70 -14.54 -9.27
C ASN A 244 6.48 -13.75 -8.83
N ILE A 245 5.49 -13.58 -9.74
CA ILE A 245 4.25 -12.87 -9.44
C ILE A 245 3.28 -13.84 -8.77
N LYS A 246 2.66 -13.38 -7.68
CA LYS A 246 1.68 -14.14 -6.91
C LYS A 246 0.55 -13.21 -6.49
N SER A 247 -0.66 -13.74 -6.44
CA SER A 247 -1.82 -12.99 -5.95
C SER A 247 -2.51 -13.69 -4.80
N THR A 248 -3.39 -12.97 -4.10
CA THR A 248 -4.45 -13.58 -3.30
C THR A 248 -5.48 -14.25 -4.19
N GLY A 249 -6.28 -15.13 -3.60
CA GLY A 249 -7.26 -15.92 -4.34
C GLY A 249 -8.45 -15.10 -4.83
N PHE A 250 -8.97 -15.47 -5.99
CA PHE A 250 -10.19 -14.94 -6.58
C PHE A 250 -10.86 -16.01 -7.45
N THR A 251 -12.11 -15.79 -7.83
CA THR A 251 -12.84 -16.67 -8.77
C THR A 251 -13.17 -15.93 -10.04
N ILE A 252 -13.23 -16.66 -11.13
CA ILE A 252 -13.58 -16.12 -12.46
C ILE A 252 -14.80 -16.85 -13.04
N ILE A 253 -15.39 -16.27 -14.07
CA ILE A 253 -16.48 -16.93 -14.78
C ILE A 253 -16.01 -18.29 -15.31
N ASN A 254 -16.87 -19.30 -15.20
CA ASN A 254 -16.62 -20.70 -15.58
C ASN A 254 -15.57 -21.47 -14.77
N GLU A 255 -14.98 -20.88 -13.74
CA GLU A 255 -14.11 -21.58 -12.79
C GLU A 255 -14.51 -21.20 -11.36
N PRO A 256 -15.30 -22.05 -10.67
CA PRO A 256 -15.79 -21.76 -9.31
C PRO A 256 -14.71 -21.93 -8.24
N ASP A 257 -13.63 -22.64 -8.57
CA ASP A 257 -12.52 -22.85 -7.65
C ASP A 257 -11.66 -21.60 -7.54
N ILE A 258 -10.98 -21.46 -6.40
CA ILE A 258 -10.08 -20.32 -6.14
C ILE A 258 -8.88 -20.39 -7.08
N CYS A 259 -8.70 -19.32 -7.83
CA CYS A 259 -7.60 -19.11 -8.77
C CYS A 259 -6.62 -18.06 -8.25
N TYR A 260 -5.41 -18.07 -8.81
CA TYR A 260 -4.32 -17.16 -8.47
C TYR A 260 -3.63 -16.66 -9.73
N LEU A 261 -3.03 -15.47 -9.66
CA LEU A 261 -2.16 -14.96 -10.72
C LEU A 261 -0.74 -15.49 -10.54
N THR A 262 -0.11 -15.81 -11.67
CA THR A 262 1.35 -16.10 -11.73
C THR A 262 1.90 -15.66 -13.07
N ASP A 263 3.22 -15.59 -13.18
CA ASP A 263 3.93 -15.23 -14.40
C ASP A 263 4.57 -16.45 -15.06
N ILE A 264 4.64 -16.40 -16.38
CA ILE A 264 5.37 -17.34 -17.23
C ILE A 264 6.31 -16.51 -18.09
N PRO A 265 7.62 -16.46 -17.79
CA PRO A 265 8.55 -15.60 -18.51
C PRO A 265 8.79 -16.10 -19.94
N ASN A 266 8.93 -15.15 -20.87
CA ASN A 266 9.36 -15.42 -22.22
C ASN A 266 10.88 -15.65 -22.25
N ALA A 267 11.37 -16.27 -23.33
CA ALA A 267 12.79 -16.56 -23.50
C ALA A 267 13.69 -15.31 -23.55
N ASP A 268 13.12 -14.13 -23.80
CA ASP A 268 13.84 -12.84 -23.81
C ASP A 268 14.17 -12.32 -22.40
N GLY A 269 13.52 -12.85 -21.35
CA GLY A 269 13.65 -12.41 -19.96
C GLY A 269 13.21 -10.95 -19.72
N ARG A 270 12.54 -10.33 -20.68
CA ARG A 270 12.03 -8.94 -20.56
C ARG A 270 10.53 -8.90 -20.33
N THR A 271 9.84 -9.81 -20.97
CA THR A 271 8.38 -9.92 -20.90
C THR A 271 7.96 -11.34 -20.53
N GLY A 272 6.72 -11.48 -20.10
CA GLY A 272 6.14 -12.78 -19.79
C GLY A 272 4.63 -12.75 -19.96
N ALA A 273 4.01 -13.92 -20.03
CA ALA A 273 2.57 -14.05 -19.94
C ALA A 273 2.13 -14.01 -18.47
N LEU A 274 1.05 -13.28 -18.19
CA LEU A 274 0.34 -13.42 -16.93
C LEU A 274 -0.63 -14.59 -17.06
N ALA A 275 -0.52 -15.57 -16.20
CA ALA A 275 -1.35 -16.78 -16.22
C ALA A 275 -2.26 -16.83 -14.99
N ILE A 276 -3.42 -17.42 -15.14
CA ILE A 276 -4.32 -17.78 -14.04
C ILE A 276 -4.15 -19.28 -13.77
N VAL A 277 -3.84 -19.60 -12.52
CA VAL A 277 -3.56 -20.98 -12.08
C VAL A 277 -4.40 -21.32 -10.86
N LYS A 278 -4.58 -22.62 -10.63
CA LYS A 278 -5.13 -23.13 -9.38
C LYS A 278 -4.23 -24.21 -8.78
N PRO A 279 -4.05 -24.25 -7.45
CA PRO A 279 -3.30 -25.31 -6.81
C PRO A 279 -4.11 -26.62 -6.84
N ILE A 280 -3.40 -27.74 -7.02
CA ILE A 280 -3.94 -29.07 -6.86
C ILE A 280 -3.68 -29.46 -5.40
N GLU A 281 -4.74 -29.62 -4.61
CA GLU A 281 -4.63 -29.85 -3.16
C GLU A 281 -3.84 -31.12 -2.82
N GLU A 282 -3.97 -32.15 -3.64
CA GLU A 282 -3.36 -33.47 -3.39
C GLU A 282 -1.84 -33.49 -3.62
N THR A 283 -1.34 -32.77 -4.64
CA THR A 283 0.07 -32.82 -5.06
C THR A 283 0.84 -31.55 -4.70
N GLY A 284 0.14 -30.44 -4.43
CA GLY A 284 0.74 -29.12 -4.27
C GLY A 284 1.23 -28.50 -5.58
N GLU A 285 1.01 -29.18 -6.71
CA GLU A 285 1.30 -28.65 -8.04
C GLU A 285 0.25 -27.63 -8.46
N THR A 286 0.60 -26.78 -9.42
CA THR A 286 -0.32 -25.77 -9.97
C THR A 286 -0.81 -26.20 -11.35
N ARG A 287 -2.13 -26.14 -11.56
CA ARG A 287 -2.76 -26.32 -12.86
C ARG A 287 -3.01 -24.97 -13.50
N ILE A 288 -2.60 -24.81 -14.74
CA ILE A 288 -2.91 -23.61 -15.53
C ILE A 288 -4.39 -23.66 -15.94
N VAL A 289 -5.15 -22.63 -15.59
CA VAL A 289 -6.54 -22.41 -16.00
C VAL A 289 -6.55 -21.57 -17.27
N ILE A 290 -5.83 -20.43 -17.28
CA ILE A 290 -5.65 -19.57 -18.43
C ILE A 290 -4.17 -19.25 -18.57
N GLY A 291 -3.54 -19.73 -19.66
CA GLY A 291 -2.09 -19.61 -19.85
C GLY A 291 -1.64 -18.20 -20.28
N SER A 292 -2.56 -17.39 -20.84
CA SER A 292 -2.27 -16.03 -21.24
C SER A 292 -3.47 -15.16 -20.91
N ALA A 293 -3.60 -14.80 -19.63
CA ALA A 293 -4.62 -13.87 -19.13
C ALA A 293 -4.14 -12.42 -19.21
N GLY A 294 -2.86 -12.20 -19.53
CA GLY A 294 -2.30 -10.87 -19.61
C GLY A 294 -0.82 -10.86 -19.93
N LEU A 295 -0.19 -9.73 -19.66
CA LEU A 295 1.22 -9.47 -19.95
C LEU A 295 1.94 -9.02 -18.68
N VAL A 296 3.21 -9.41 -18.58
CA VAL A 296 4.15 -8.92 -17.56
C VAL A 296 5.33 -8.28 -18.26
N ASP A 297 5.65 -7.04 -17.90
CA ASP A 297 6.90 -6.37 -18.29
C ASP A 297 7.82 -6.33 -17.07
N TYR A 298 8.86 -7.17 -17.08
CA TYR A 298 9.81 -7.26 -15.96
C TYR A 298 10.71 -6.03 -15.85
N ILE A 299 10.97 -5.34 -16.97
CA ILE A 299 11.86 -4.17 -17.00
C ILE A 299 11.16 -2.95 -16.39
N LYS A 300 9.90 -2.72 -16.78
CA LYS A 300 9.10 -1.62 -16.23
C LYS A 300 8.52 -1.93 -14.87
N GLY A 301 8.38 -3.22 -14.53
CA GLY A 301 7.67 -3.65 -13.34
C GLY A 301 6.17 -3.42 -13.49
N GLU A 302 5.60 -3.86 -14.61
CA GLU A 302 4.18 -3.70 -14.93
C GLU A 302 3.51 -5.06 -15.11
N VAL A 303 2.29 -5.17 -14.60
CA VAL A 303 1.43 -6.34 -14.75
C VAL A 303 0.11 -5.88 -15.35
N ILE A 304 -0.23 -6.41 -16.50
CA ILE A 304 -1.47 -6.12 -17.19
C ILE A 304 -2.32 -7.39 -17.19
N LEU A 305 -3.47 -7.36 -16.55
CA LEU A 305 -4.49 -8.39 -16.65
C LEU A 305 -5.48 -7.93 -17.74
N THR A 306 -5.58 -8.69 -18.81
CA THR A 306 -6.52 -8.39 -19.90
C THR A 306 -7.97 -8.58 -19.43
N THR A 307 -8.93 -8.23 -20.28
CA THR A 307 -10.36 -8.30 -19.96
C THR A 307 -10.73 -9.65 -19.34
N THR A 308 -10.98 -9.62 -18.03
CA THR A 308 -11.31 -10.78 -17.22
C THR A 308 -12.52 -10.46 -16.36
N LEU A 309 -13.49 -11.38 -16.31
CA LEU A 309 -14.65 -11.26 -15.45
C LEU A 309 -14.37 -11.98 -14.12
N ILE A 310 -14.13 -11.20 -13.08
CA ILE A 310 -13.90 -11.66 -11.70
C ILE A 310 -15.25 -11.75 -11.01
N THR A 311 -15.58 -12.89 -10.41
CA THR A 311 -16.87 -13.13 -9.77
C THR A 311 -16.82 -12.93 -8.26
N SER A 312 -15.69 -13.23 -7.61
CA SER A 312 -15.46 -12.93 -6.19
C SER A 312 -13.98 -12.87 -5.85
N THR A 313 -13.66 -12.32 -4.70
CA THR A 313 -12.31 -12.30 -4.13
C THR A 313 -12.33 -12.99 -2.75
N VAL A 314 -11.21 -13.55 -2.34
CA VAL A 314 -11.08 -14.15 -0.99
C VAL A 314 -10.95 -13.07 0.08
N LEU A 315 -10.28 -11.97 -0.24
CA LEU A 315 -10.19 -10.82 0.66
C LEU A 315 -11.47 -9.98 0.60
N ASN A 316 -11.77 -9.31 1.71
CA ASN A 316 -12.86 -8.35 1.77
C ASN A 316 -12.57 -7.13 0.87
N ASP A 317 -13.60 -6.32 0.61
CA ASP A 317 -13.52 -5.05 -0.15
C ASP A 317 -13.11 -5.23 -1.62
N ASP A 318 -13.35 -6.41 -2.20
CA ASP A 318 -13.04 -6.74 -3.60
C ASP A 318 -11.56 -6.53 -3.96
N ILE A 319 -10.67 -6.74 -3.00
CA ILE A 319 -9.23 -6.56 -3.17
C ILE A 319 -8.56 -7.88 -3.57
N ILE A 320 -7.71 -7.81 -4.59
CA ILE A 320 -6.71 -8.82 -4.93
C ILE A 320 -5.34 -8.22 -4.67
N GLU A 321 -4.60 -8.77 -3.72
CA GLU A 321 -3.21 -8.39 -3.51
C GLU A 321 -2.33 -9.09 -4.54
N VAL A 322 -1.51 -8.32 -5.25
CA VAL A 322 -0.54 -8.85 -6.21
C VAL A 322 0.86 -8.52 -5.70
N GLN A 323 1.66 -9.56 -5.51
CA GLN A 323 2.99 -9.49 -4.92
C GLN A 323 4.03 -9.96 -5.92
N ALA A 324 5.21 -9.32 -5.92
CA ALA A 324 6.35 -9.70 -6.73
C ALA A 324 7.66 -9.50 -5.96
N PHE A 325 8.71 -10.23 -6.35
CA PHE A 325 10.07 -9.96 -5.91
C PHE A 325 10.71 -8.96 -6.87
N PRO A 326 11.24 -7.84 -6.38
CA PRO A 326 11.99 -6.91 -7.21
C PRO A 326 13.36 -7.49 -7.60
N GLU A 327 13.95 -7.01 -8.68
CA GLU A 327 15.33 -7.39 -9.09
C GLU A 327 16.34 -6.84 -8.08
N SER A 328 16.13 -5.62 -7.60
CA SER A 328 16.92 -4.98 -6.55
C SER A 328 16.16 -5.01 -5.23
N ASN A 329 16.87 -5.27 -4.13
CA ASN A 329 16.28 -5.15 -2.79
C ASN A 329 16.02 -3.69 -2.38
N ASP A 330 16.61 -2.70 -3.08
CA ASP A 330 16.23 -1.30 -2.94
C ASP A 330 14.99 -1.02 -3.78
N VAL A 331 13.97 -0.41 -3.18
CA VAL A 331 12.71 -0.08 -3.85
C VAL A 331 12.53 1.43 -3.90
N VAL A 332 12.14 1.93 -5.08
CA VAL A 332 11.92 3.35 -5.32
C VAL A 332 10.45 3.59 -5.68
N GLY A 333 9.80 4.49 -4.98
CA GLY A 333 8.47 5.00 -5.37
C GLY A 333 8.59 5.94 -6.58
N LEU A 334 7.64 5.84 -7.50
CA LEU A 334 7.48 6.83 -8.56
C LEU A 334 6.83 8.11 -8.01
N LYS A 335 6.85 9.20 -8.79
CA LYS A 335 6.25 10.48 -8.37
C LYS A 335 4.76 10.38 -8.03
N ASP A 336 4.02 9.53 -8.75
CA ASP A 336 2.57 9.29 -8.56
C ASP A 336 2.27 8.05 -7.72
N LEU A 337 3.31 7.39 -7.19
CA LEU A 337 3.22 6.15 -6.44
C LEU A 337 3.71 6.39 -5.01
N TYR A 338 2.79 6.28 -4.04
CA TYR A 338 3.14 6.38 -2.62
C TYR A 338 3.81 5.10 -2.16
N LEU A 339 4.98 5.20 -1.56
CA LEU A 339 5.69 4.07 -0.99
C LEU A 339 5.30 3.90 0.48
N GLU A 340 4.91 2.69 0.86
CA GLU A 340 4.56 2.34 2.23
C GLU A 340 5.28 1.05 2.64
N PHE A 341 5.99 1.09 3.76
CA PHE A 341 6.59 -0.12 4.34
C PHE A 341 5.59 -0.78 5.29
N ASP A 342 4.98 -1.87 4.84
CA ASP A 342 3.96 -2.61 5.59
C ASP A 342 4.60 -3.61 6.56
N VAL A 343 4.89 -3.13 7.76
CA VAL A 343 5.46 -3.98 8.83
C VAL A 343 4.45 -5.01 9.32
N SER A 344 3.17 -4.71 9.26
CA SER A 344 2.11 -5.62 9.72
C SER A 344 2.02 -6.90 8.90
N LYS A 345 2.30 -6.81 7.61
CA LYS A 345 2.34 -7.94 6.66
C LYS A 345 3.76 -8.46 6.41
N SER A 346 4.75 -7.87 7.05
CA SER A 346 6.12 -8.37 7.05
C SER A 346 6.28 -9.54 8.02
N THR A 347 7.15 -10.48 7.68
CA THR A 347 7.40 -11.67 8.48
C THR A 347 8.76 -11.57 9.15
N ILE A 348 8.79 -11.77 10.48
CA ILE A 348 10.01 -11.80 11.27
C ILE A 348 10.10 -13.16 11.95
N ASN A 349 11.06 -13.96 11.53
CA ASN A 349 11.34 -15.28 12.06
C ASN A 349 12.59 -15.23 12.95
N MET A 350 12.43 -15.53 14.22
CA MET A 350 13.55 -15.60 15.17
C MET A 350 14.19 -16.98 15.07
N VAL A 351 15.46 -17.02 14.69
CA VAL A 351 16.24 -18.25 14.49
C VAL A 351 17.38 -18.28 15.48
N LYS A 352 17.50 -19.37 16.24
CA LYS A 352 18.61 -19.56 17.17
C LYS A 352 19.90 -19.74 16.39
N ASP A 353 20.90 -18.88 16.66
CA ASP A 353 22.24 -19.05 16.11
C ASP A 353 22.99 -20.08 16.95
N THR A 354 23.09 -21.28 16.39
CA THR A 354 23.71 -22.42 17.07
C THR A 354 25.23 -22.38 17.04
N ILE A 355 25.82 -21.63 16.12
CA ILE A 355 27.27 -21.44 16.05
C ILE A 355 27.73 -20.52 17.19
N SER A 356 27.09 -19.35 17.33
CA SER A 356 27.42 -18.39 18.40
C SER A 356 26.99 -18.89 19.78
N SER A 357 25.96 -19.74 19.87
CA SER A 357 25.51 -20.37 21.10
C SER A 357 26.34 -21.60 21.50
N GLY A 358 27.30 -22.01 20.70
CA GLY A 358 28.15 -23.18 20.94
C GLY A 358 27.46 -24.54 20.75
N GLU A 359 26.28 -24.54 20.15
CA GLU A 359 25.55 -25.76 19.82
C GLU A 359 26.01 -26.30 18.47
N LYS A 360 26.14 -27.62 18.38
CA LYS A 360 26.45 -28.32 17.12
C LYS A 360 25.14 -28.71 16.43
N ILE A 361 24.93 -28.24 15.20
CA ILE A 361 23.89 -28.76 14.34
C ILE A 361 24.47 -29.87 13.47
N SER A 362 23.89 -31.03 13.53
CA SER A 362 24.11 -32.08 12.58
C SER A 362 22.90 -32.21 11.66
N GLY A 363 23.04 -31.68 10.46
CA GLY A 363 22.07 -31.86 9.39
C GLY A 363 21.16 -30.63 9.12
N VAL A 364 20.88 -30.41 7.84
CA VAL A 364 19.96 -29.38 7.37
C VAL A 364 18.67 -30.08 6.95
N GLY A 365 17.57 -29.74 7.64
CA GLY A 365 16.24 -30.17 7.21
C GLY A 365 15.70 -29.19 6.15
N PHE A 366 15.25 -29.74 5.04
CA PHE A 366 14.57 -28.96 4.00
C PHE A 366 13.07 -29.32 3.99
N LYS A 367 12.23 -28.31 4.07
CA LYS A 367 10.78 -28.48 4.00
C LYS A 367 10.23 -27.61 2.88
N VAL A 368 9.60 -28.25 1.90
CA VAL A 368 8.84 -27.54 0.87
C VAL A 368 7.47 -27.16 1.44
N THR A 369 7.12 -25.89 1.34
CA THR A 369 5.80 -25.40 1.75
C THR A 369 5.14 -24.68 0.59
N SER A 370 3.82 -24.84 0.45
CA SER A 370 3.03 -24.06 -0.51
C SER A 370 3.10 -22.57 -0.18
N SER A 371 3.11 -21.72 -1.21
CA SER A 371 3.01 -20.25 -1.06
C SER A 371 1.60 -19.79 -0.69
N TYR A 372 0.62 -20.69 -0.69
CA TYR A 372 -0.79 -20.36 -0.46
C TYR A 372 -1.37 -21.15 0.71
N SER A 373 -2.29 -20.56 1.43
CA SER A 373 -3.08 -21.19 2.47
C SER A 373 -4.47 -20.53 2.53
N ASN A 374 -5.52 -21.32 2.31
CA ASN A 374 -6.92 -20.84 2.37
C ASN A 374 -7.21 -19.61 1.49
N GLY A 375 -6.61 -19.54 0.30
CA GLY A 375 -6.79 -18.42 -0.61
C GLY A 375 -5.95 -17.19 -0.32
N GLU A 376 -5.17 -17.19 0.75
CA GLU A 376 -4.27 -16.09 1.13
C GLU A 376 -2.82 -16.43 0.78
N LEU A 377 -2.02 -15.38 0.54
CA LEU A 377 -0.58 -15.52 0.41
C LEU A 377 0.02 -15.90 1.78
N LYS A 378 0.78 -16.99 1.82
CA LYS A 378 1.61 -17.28 2.99
C LYS A 378 2.75 -16.26 3.07
N ARG A 379 2.77 -15.55 4.16
CA ARG A 379 3.85 -14.65 4.54
C ARG A 379 4.67 -15.35 5.63
N GLY A 380 5.85 -15.84 5.28
CA GLY A 380 6.77 -16.53 6.21
C GLY A 380 6.88 -18.01 6.02
#